data_b13647686947b7152e88868ee4e9aebb
#
_entry.id   b13647686947b7152e88868ee4e9aebb
#
_cell.length_a   1.000
_cell.length_b   1.000
_cell.length_c   1.000
_cell.angle_alpha   90.00
_cell.angle_beta   90.00
_cell.angle_gamma   90.00
#
_symmetry.space_group_name_H-M   'P 1'
#
loop_
_entity.id
_entity.type
_entity.pdbx_description
1 polymer ?
#
loop_
_entity_poly.entity_id
_entity_poly.type
_entity_poly.pdbx_seq_one_letter_code
_entity_poly.pdbx_strand_id
1 'polypeptide(L)'
;MVLGKDMVFADTPSKVAFSESELQRFVSKGSIEFSGPDSKLVSLRQQAPLRFLFPELEEIGARSIVLVNTAGGIVGGDNLTYNISAKDGAKILVTGQACEKVYGSAIEPAKLKIKLEARKGSVLEFLPQGTIFFNKSSLERRTTISIESDAHVLFGELMYFGRTAMAEKITAGRIIDQTDVWFDGQRVLFDSFRLTHDEYSATQCVAGLNGATCSGLLLLMAPNPKRNLDYLLKLLKSEHSNGVIGGASLMNSGLIVVRWLGHNAALVRQSFGNIWGNIRAHALGRPNILPSIWAI
;
A
#
# COMPACT_ATOMS: atom_id res chain seq x y z
N MET A 1 12.56 41.25 55.91
CA MET A 1 12.13 40.01 56.58
C MET A 1 11.87 38.98 55.51
N VAL A 2 12.79 38.03 55.46
CA VAL A 2 12.95 37.03 54.45
C VAL A 2 11.97 35.91 54.66
N LEU A 3 11.45 35.33 53.58
CA LEU A 3 11.11 33.93 53.56
C LEU A 3 11.23 33.39 52.12
N GLY A 4 12.35 32.71 51.89
CA GLY A 4 12.53 31.83 50.77
C GLY A 4 11.64 30.59 50.92
N LYS A 5 11.09 30.12 49.80
CA LYS A 5 10.50 28.79 49.71
C LYS A 5 11.23 28.06 48.60
N ASP A 6 12.04 27.09 49.01
CA ASP A 6 12.59 26.05 48.15
C ASP A 6 11.44 25.23 47.58
N MET A 7 11.19 25.35 46.28
CA MET A 7 10.32 24.42 45.54
C MET A 7 11.16 23.20 45.12
N VAL A 8 10.99 22.15 45.88
CA VAL A 8 11.49 20.82 45.51
C VAL A 8 10.65 20.31 44.35
N PHE A 9 11.21 20.24 43.17
CA PHE A 9 10.59 19.56 42.06
C PHE A 9 10.63 18.04 42.34
N ALA A 10 9.44 17.48 42.43
CA ALA A 10 9.27 16.04 42.60
C ALA A 10 9.85 15.27 41.42
N ASP A 11 10.40 14.12 41.75
CA ASP A 11 11.10 13.18 40.88
C ASP A 11 10.40 12.94 39.53
N THR A 12 11.21 12.95 38.48
CA THR A 12 10.88 12.45 37.16
C THR A 12 10.39 11.00 37.31
N PRO A 13 9.21 10.65 36.75
CA PRO A 13 8.75 9.28 36.85
C PRO A 13 9.76 8.35 36.19
N SER A 14 10.24 7.37 36.95
CA SER A 14 11.10 6.29 36.47
C SER A 14 10.50 5.68 35.20
N LYS A 15 11.30 5.60 34.14
CA LYS A 15 10.94 4.84 32.95
C LYS A 15 10.61 3.42 33.38
N VAL A 16 9.34 3.06 33.34
CA VAL A 16 8.92 1.67 33.48
C VAL A 16 9.46 0.95 32.25
N ALA A 17 10.53 0.19 32.41
CA ALA A 17 11.01 -0.71 31.37
C ALA A 17 10.05 -1.91 31.36
N PHE A 18 9.15 -1.95 30.41
CA PHE A 18 8.38 -3.16 30.12
C PHE A 18 9.33 -4.23 29.59
N SER A 19 9.23 -5.47 30.07
CA SER A 19 9.95 -6.59 29.48
C SER A 19 9.42 -6.84 28.07
N GLU A 20 10.27 -7.21 27.12
CA GLU A 20 9.87 -7.45 25.70
C GLU A 20 8.76 -8.52 25.59
N SER A 21 8.64 -9.42 26.58
CA SER A 21 7.58 -10.44 26.67
C SER A 21 6.19 -9.88 27.02
N GLU A 22 6.08 -8.63 27.52
CA GLU A 22 4.81 -8.01 27.92
C GLU A 22 4.18 -7.17 26.78
N LEU A 23 4.88 -6.97 25.66
CA LEU A 23 4.36 -6.20 24.56
C LEU A 23 3.36 -7.03 23.74
N GLN A 24 2.12 -6.56 23.68
CA GLN A 24 1.06 -7.19 22.89
C GLN A 24 1.44 -7.18 21.39
N ARG A 25 1.39 -8.36 20.75
CA ARG A 25 1.58 -8.54 19.32
C ARG A 25 0.33 -9.12 18.69
N PHE A 26 0.01 -8.69 17.49
CA PHE A 26 -1.16 -9.18 16.78
C PHE A 26 -0.79 -10.31 15.83
N VAL A 27 -1.51 -11.43 15.95
CA VAL A 27 -1.57 -12.48 14.95
C VAL A 27 -3.01 -12.50 14.43
N SER A 28 -3.24 -11.87 13.27
CA SER A 28 -4.61 -11.59 12.84
C SER A 28 -4.80 -11.87 11.36
N LYS A 29 -6.03 -12.31 11.02
CA LYS A 29 -6.44 -12.60 9.65
C LYS A 29 -7.77 -11.94 9.34
N GLY A 30 -7.78 -11.22 8.21
CA GLY A 30 -8.99 -10.73 7.54
C GLY A 30 -9.19 -11.47 6.22
N SER A 31 -10.40 -11.95 5.95
CA SER A 31 -10.75 -12.60 4.68
C SER A 31 -12.11 -12.11 4.21
N ILE A 32 -12.20 -11.80 2.92
CA ILE A 32 -13.43 -11.34 2.29
C ILE A 32 -13.54 -11.88 0.87
N GLU A 33 -14.74 -12.29 0.47
CA GLU A 33 -15.04 -12.80 -0.85
C GLU A 33 -16.33 -12.17 -1.39
N PHE A 34 -16.25 -11.70 -2.63
CA PHE A 34 -17.39 -11.21 -3.41
C PHE A 34 -17.59 -12.06 -4.65
N SER A 35 -18.84 -12.27 -5.05
CA SER A 35 -19.19 -13.06 -6.24
C SER A 35 -20.40 -12.47 -6.95
N GLY A 36 -20.47 -12.72 -8.26
CA GLY A 36 -21.55 -12.31 -9.14
C GLY A 36 -21.48 -10.86 -9.62
N PRO A 37 -22.19 -10.51 -10.70
CA PRO A 37 -22.14 -9.19 -11.31
C PRO A 37 -22.60 -8.07 -10.36
N ASP A 38 -23.46 -8.40 -9.38
CA ASP A 38 -23.93 -7.47 -8.35
C ASP A 38 -22.91 -7.34 -7.20
N SER A 39 -21.77 -8.00 -7.30
CA SER A 39 -20.72 -7.99 -6.29
C SER A 39 -21.23 -8.28 -4.88
N LYS A 40 -21.94 -9.41 -4.75
CA LYS A 40 -22.52 -9.84 -3.49
C LYS A 40 -21.44 -10.35 -2.54
N LEU A 41 -21.49 -9.91 -1.29
CA LEU A 41 -20.62 -10.44 -0.23
C LEU A 41 -21.00 -11.90 0.07
N VAL A 42 -20.06 -12.83 -0.14
CA VAL A 42 -20.24 -14.27 0.05
C VAL A 42 -19.65 -14.73 1.39
N SER A 43 -18.47 -14.19 1.71
CA SER A 43 -17.78 -14.57 2.94
C SER A 43 -17.09 -13.36 3.56
N LEU A 44 -17.20 -13.25 4.88
CA LEU A 44 -16.48 -12.25 5.68
C LEU A 44 -15.97 -12.90 6.96
N ARG A 45 -14.66 -12.81 7.19
CA ARG A 45 -14.00 -13.15 8.46
C ARG A 45 -13.02 -12.06 8.80
N GLN A 46 -13.07 -11.57 10.03
CA GLN A 46 -12.16 -10.51 10.48
C GLN A 46 -11.81 -10.68 11.95
N GLN A 47 -10.53 -10.60 12.24
CA GLN A 47 -9.98 -10.62 13.59
C GLN A 47 -9.35 -9.27 13.91
N ALA A 48 -9.55 -8.76 15.11
CA ALA A 48 -8.87 -7.54 15.55
C ALA A 48 -7.34 -7.69 15.40
N PRO A 49 -6.62 -6.65 14.94
CA PRO A 49 -7.12 -5.30 14.67
C PRO A 49 -7.68 -5.09 13.25
N LEU A 50 -7.69 -6.11 12.39
CA LEU A 50 -8.10 -5.98 11.00
C LEU A 50 -9.62 -5.90 10.87
N ARG A 51 -10.12 -4.89 10.12
CA ARG A 51 -11.54 -4.68 9.83
C ARG A 51 -11.76 -4.35 8.36
N PHE A 52 -12.92 -4.76 7.85
CA PHE A 52 -13.45 -4.36 6.56
C PHE A 52 -14.71 -3.53 6.80
N LEU A 53 -14.77 -2.34 6.23
CA LEU A 53 -15.95 -1.50 6.21
C LEU A 53 -16.49 -1.42 4.79
N PHE A 54 -17.80 -1.24 4.67
CA PHE A 54 -18.51 -1.22 3.40
C PHE A 54 -19.29 0.09 3.29
N PRO A 55 -18.63 1.22 3.05
CA PRO A 55 -19.34 2.47 2.86
C PRO A 55 -20.18 2.38 1.59
N GLU A 56 -21.36 2.96 1.61
CA GLU A 56 -22.10 3.29 0.42
C GLU A 56 -21.39 4.47 -0.24
N LEU A 57 -20.37 4.15 -1.02
CA LEU A 57 -19.65 5.16 -1.78
C LEU A 57 -20.33 5.31 -3.13
N GLU A 58 -20.59 6.56 -3.45
CA GLU A 58 -21.17 7.06 -4.70
C GLU A 58 -20.58 6.35 -5.92
N GLU A 59 -21.34 6.27 -6.97
CA GLU A 59 -21.15 5.98 -8.41
C GLU A 59 -19.76 5.53 -8.90
N ILE A 60 -18.95 4.90 -8.03
CA ILE A 60 -17.61 4.40 -8.36
C ILE A 60 -17.66 3.22 -9.38
N GLY A 61 -18.85 2.64 -9.57
CA GLY A 61 -19.04 1.52 -10.48
C GLY A 61 -18.48 0.19 -9.99
N ALA A 62 -18.11 0.09 -8.71
CA ALA A 62 -17.60 -1.11 -8.03
C ALA A 62 -18.08 -1.15 -6.58
N ARG A 63 -18.16 -2.34 -5.97
CA ARG A 63 -18.40 -2.46 -4.54
C ARG A 63 -17.15 -1.97 -3.78
N SER A 64 -17.33 -0.96 -2.94
CA SER A 64 -16.23 -0.36 -2.18
C SER A 64 -16.01 -1.08 -0.87
N ILE A 65 -14.73 -1.32 -0.54
CA ILE A 65 -14.26 -1.92 0.69
C ILE A 65 -13.16 -1.04 1.27
N VAL A 66 -13.28 -0.69 2.55
CA VAL A 66 -12.24 0.05 3.27
C VAL A 66 -11.57 -0.87 4.28
N LEU A 67 -10.26 -1.04 4.13
CA LEU A 67 -9.41 -1.73 5.10
C LEU A 67 -9.10 -0.79 6.26
N VAL A 68 -9.26 -1.30 7.48
CA VAL A 68 -8.95 -0.57 8.70
C VAL A 68 -8.08 -1.44 9.59
N ASN A 69 -6.95 -0.89 10.02
CA ASN A 69 -6.14 -1.42 11.10
C ASN A 69 -6.44 -0.61 12.37
N THR A 70 -7.24 -1.18 13.27
CA THR A 70 -7.67 -0.49 14.51
C THR A 70 -6.57 -0.37 15.56
N ALA A 71 -5.40 -0.99 15.36
CA ALA A 71 -4.23 -0.79 16.20
C ALA A 71 -3.50 0.55 15.91
N GLY A 72 -3.89 1.24 14.83
CA GLY A 72 -3.28 2.53 14.47
C GLY A 72 -1.91 2.43 13.80
N GLY A 73 -1.45 1.22 13.50
CA GLY A 73 -0.20 0.92 12.79
C GLY A 73 0.31 -0.49 13.07
N ILE A 74 1.48 -0.79 12.54
CA ILE A 74 2.15 -2.09 12.61
C ILE A 74 3.44 -1.94 13.40
N VAL A 75 3.72 -2.88 14.28
CA VAL A 75 4.96 -2.93 15.07
C VAL A 75 5.65 -4.28 14.85
N GLY A 76 6.96 -4.32 15.10
CA GLY A 76 7.73 -5.57 14.97
C GLY A 76 7.12 -6.72 15.77
N GLY A 77 7.11 -7.92 15.17
CA GLY A 77 6.47 -9.12 15.73
C GLY A 77 5.00 -9.30 15.36
N ASP A 78 4.31 -8.29 14.82
CA ASP A 78 2.95 -8.48 14.29
C ASP A 78 2.95 -9.41 13.07
N ASN A 79 1.91 -10.25 12.95
CA ASN A 79 1.70 -11.15 11.82
C ASN A 79 0.27 -10.98 11.29
N LEU A 80 0.13 -10.16 10.27
CA LEU A 80 -1.15 -9.75 9.72
C LEU A 80 -1.36 -10.37 8.34
N THR A 81 -2.58 -10.81 8.06
CA THR A 81 -2.93 -11.39 6.75
C THR A 81 -4.26 -10.86 6.26
N TYR A 82 -4.29 -10.34 5.02
CA TYR A 82 -5.49 -10.05 4.27
C TYR A 82 -5.65 -11.05 3.11
N ASN A 83 -6.85 -11.63 2.97
CA ASN A 83 -7.25 -12.40 1.80
C ASN A 83 -8.49 -11.75 1.18
N ILE A 84 -8.40 -11.36 -0.07
CA ILE A 84 -9.45 -10.62 -0.77
C ILE A 84 -9.69 -11.31 -2.11
N SER A 85 -10.92 -11.72 -2.37
CA SER A 85 -11.29 -12.46 -3.57
C SER A 85 -12.51 -11.85 -4.26
N ALA A 86 -12.42 -11.71 -5.58
CA ALA A 86 -13.51 -11.35 -6.47
C ALA A 86 -13.71 -12.47 -7.50
N LYS A 87 -14.95 -12.93 -7.69
CA LYS A 87 -15.30 -14.06 -8.56
C LYS A 87 -16.55 -13.76 -9.39
N ASP A 88 -16.74 -14.54 -10.45
CA ASP A 88 -17.99 -14.61 -11.22
C ASP A 88 -18.53 -13.25 -11.66
N GLY A 89 -17.65 -12.39 -12.17
CA GLY A 89 -18.02 -11.06 -12.65
C GLY A 89 -18.13 -9.99 -11.56
N ALA A 90 -17.76 -10.28 -10.30
CA ALA A 90 -17.75 -9.30 -9.23
C ALA A 90 -16.78 -8.15 -9.53
N LYS A 91 -17.16 -6.95 -9.14
CA LYS A 91 -16.42 -5.72 -9.36
C LYS A 91 -16.20 -5.03 -8.04
N ILE A 92 -14.98 -5.08 -7.52
CA ILE A 92 -14.65 -4.55 -6.20
C ILE A 92 -13.52 -3.54 -6.28
N LEU A 93 -13.60 -2.52 -5.43
CA LEU A 93 -12.53 -1.58 -5.16
C LEU A 93 -12.21 -1.63 -3.67
N VAL A 94 -10.97 -1.95 -3.37
CA VAL A 94 -10.45 -2.04 -2.00
C VAL A 94 -9.51 -0.87 -1.76
N THR A 95 -9.76 -0.10 -0.71
CA THR A 95 -8.90 1.03 -0.29
C THR A 95 -8.58 0.95 1.19
N GLY A 96 -7.65 1.77 1.67
CA GLY A 96 -7.35 1.92 3.10
C GLY A 96 -8.06 3.13 3.70
N GLN A 97 -8.39 3.10 4.99
CA GLN A 97 -8.92 4.26 5.69
C GLN A 97 -7.89 5.39 5.75
N ALA A 98 -6.63 5.04 5.99
CA ALA A 98 -5.49 5.95 6.09
C ALA A 98 -4.22 5.22 5.64
N CYS A 99 -3.10 5.93 5.58
CA CYS A 99 -1.80 5.30 5.40
C CYS A 99 -1.52 4.32 6.54
N GLU A 100 -1.04 3.13 6.19
CA GLU A 100 -0.53 2.19 7.19
C GLU A 100 0.80 2.73 7.75
N LYS A 101 0.94 2.73 9.06
CA LYS A 101 2.14 3.21 9.74
C LYS A 101 2.96 2.02 10.21
N VAL A 102 4.24 1.99 9.88
CA VAL A 102 5.16 0.96 10.38
C VAL A 102 6.11 1.63 11.35
N TYR A 103 5.93 1.33 12.63
CA TYR A 103 6.72 1.93 13.71
C TYR A 103 8.10 1.31 13.81
N GLY A 104 9.03 2.05 14.42
CA GLY A 104 10.35 1.54 14.75
C GLY A 104 10.28 0.35 15.72
N SER A 105 11.12 -0.66 15.49
CA SER A 105 11.20 -1.85 16.32
C SER A 105 12.64 -2.35 16.42
N ALA A 106 13.03 -2.78 17.62
CA ALA A 106 14.32 -3.42 17.88
C ALA A 106 14.23 -4.95 17.85
N ILE A 107 13.03 -5.50 17.70
CA ILE A 107 12.75 -6.94 17.72
C ILE A 107 12.48 -7.46 16.29
N GLU A 108 11.93 -8.66 16.20
CA GLU A 108 11.59 -9.31 14.93
C GLU A 108 10.77 -8.40 14.00
N PRO A 109 10.95 -8.53 12.68
CA PRO A 109 10.15 -7.78 11.72
C PRO A 109 8.66 -8.13 11.85
N ALA A 110 7.81 -7.14 11.64
CA ALA A 110 6.40 -7.40 11.39
C ALA A 110 6.24 -8.14 10.05
N LYS A 111 5.24 -8.99 9.95
CA LYS A 111 4.89 -9.74 8.73
C LYS A 111 3.51 -9.34 8.27
N LEU A 112 3.41 -8.82 7.05
CA LEU A 112 2.15 -8.48 6.41
C LEU A 112 1.98 -9.29 5.12
N LYS A 113 0.96 -10.13 5.07
CA LYS A 113 0.62 -10.91 3.88
C LYS A 113 -0.68 -10.39 3.28
N ILE A 114 -0.65 -10.09 1.99
CA ILE A 114 -1.82 -9.66 1.22
C ILE A 114 -2.01 -10.64 0.07
N LYS A 115 -3.16 -11.27 0.00
CA LYS A 115 -3.54 -12.16 -1.09
C LYS A 115 -4.76 -11.59 -1.80
N LEU A 116 -4.59 -11.31 -3.08
CA LEU A 116 -5.62 -10.79 -3.97
C LEU A 116 -5.92 -11.85 -5.04
N GLU A 117 -7.18 -12.18 -5.21
CA GLU A 117 -7.62 -13.14 -6.21
C GLU A 117 -8.72 -12.53 -7.08
N ALA A 118 -8.44 -12.41 -8.37
CA ALA A 118 -9.39 -11.99 -9.38
C ALA A 118 -9.70 -13.17 -10.30
N ARG A 119 -10.92 -13.69 -10.24
CA ARG A 119 -11.33 -14.89 -10.95
C ARG A 119 -12.53 -14.63 -11.85
N LYS A 120 -12.64 -15.41 -12.93
CA LYS A 120 -13.81 -15.55 -13.82
C LYS A 120 -14.57 -14.25 -14.09
N GLY A 121 -14.03 -13.41 -14.95
CA GLY A 121 -14.65 -12.16 -15.41
C GLY A 121 -14.75 -11.06 -14.38
N SER A 122 -14.08 -11.22 -13.22
CA SER A 122 -14.11 -10.22 -12.16
C SER A 122 -13.17 -9.04 -12.43
N VAL A 123 -13.42 -7.93 -11.73
CA VAL A 123 -12.55 -6.76 -11.70
C VAL A 123 -12.18 -6.48 -10.26
N LEU A 124 -10.89 -6.53 -9.94
CA LEU A 124 -10.35 -6.22 -8.63
C LEU A 124 -9.45 -4.99 -8.72
N GLU A 125 -9.85 -3.94 -8.03
CA GLU A 125 -9.07 -2.72 -7.84
C GLU A 125 -8.56 -2.68 -6.41
N PHE A 126 -7.24 -2.49 -6.22
CA PHE A 126 -6.61 -2.39 -4.90
C PHE A 126 -5.83 -1.07 -4.81
N LEU A 127 -6.41 -0.10 -4.13
CA LEU A 127 -5.95 1.28 -4.02
C LEU A 127 -5.76 1.68 -2.56
N PRO A 128 -4.75 1.16 -1.84
CA PRO A 128 -4.46 1.56 -0.47
C PRO A 128 -3.98 3.01 -0.40
N GLN A 129 -4.02 3.62 0.78
CA GLN A 129 -3.52 4.98 1.01
C GLN A 129 -1.99 5.08 1.00
N GLY A 130 -1.31 3.93 1.03
CA GLY A 130 0.13 3.80 1.11
C GLY A 130 0.63 3.44 2.51
N THR A 131 1.93 3.24 2.63
CA THR A 131 2.62 2.82 3.85
C THR A 131 3.69 3.82 4.24
N ILE A 132 3.63 4.33 5.46
CA ILE A 132 4.64 5.25 6.03
C ILE A 132 5.59 4.42 6.89
N PHE A 133 6.83 4.34 6.47
CA PHE A 133 7.90 3.71 7.24
C PHE A 133 8.56 4.74 8.14
N PHE A 134 8.50 4.53 9.45
CA PHE A 134 9.21 5.36 10.42
C PHE A 134 10.66 4.94 10.51
N ASN A 135 11.52 5.81 11.03
CA ASN A 135 12.91 5.41 11.26
C ASN A 135 13.01 4.18 12.16
N LYS A 136 13.90 3.25 11.83
CA LYS A 136 14.05 1.94 12.49
C LYS A 136 12.83 1.01 12.36
N SER A 137 11.92 1.27 11.42
CA SER A 137 10.83 0.33 11.12
C SER A 137 11.36 -1.00 10.61
N SER A 138 10.63 -2.09 10.90
CA SER A 138 10.99 -3.43 10.45
C SER A 138 9.75 -4.15 9.95
N LEU A 139 9.66 -4.35 8.61
CA LEU A 139 8.52 -4.99 7.93
C LEU A 139 9.00 -5.95 6.84
N GLU A 140 8.42 -7.14 6.82
CA GLU A 140 8.42 -8.05 5.69
C GLU A 140 6.99 -8.15 5.14
N ARG A 141 6.73 -7.51 4.00
CA ARG A 141 5.45 -7.57 3.31
C ARG A 141 5.55 -8.49 2.10
N ARG A 142 4.54 -9.33 1.94
CA ARG A 142 4.37 -10.15 0.75
C ARG A 142 2.96 -10.02 0.20
N THR A 143 2.86 -9.47 -1.00
CA THR A 143 1.63 -9.38 -1.78
C THR A 143 1.62 -10.46 -2.86
N THR A 144 0.57 -11.26 -2.93
CA THR A 144 0.36 -12.25 -3.98
C THR A 144 -0.92 -11.91 -4.73
N ILE A 145 -0.84 -11.72 -6.03
CA ILE A 145 -1.95 -11.38 -6.91
C ILE A 145 -2.16 -12.55 -7.88
N SER A 146 -3.29 -13.22 -7.80
CA SER A 146 -3.68 -14.31 -8.70
C SER A 146 -4.80 -13.85 -9.62
N ILE A 147 -4.62 -13.98 -10.93
CA ILE A 147 -5.50 -13.45 -11.96
C ILE A 147 -5.83 -14.58 -12.94
N GLU A 148 -7.11 -14.82 -13.20
CA GLU A 148 -7.58 -15.68 -14.29
C GLU A 148 -7.69 -14.88 -15.61
N SER A 149 -7.63 -15.56 -16.76
CA SER A 149 -7.49 -14.94 -18.09
C SER A 149 -8.56 -13.94 -18.49
N ASP A 150 -9.76 -14.06 -17.97
CA ASP A 150 -10.89 -13.16 -18.21
C ASP A 150 -11.13 -12.15 -17.06
N ALA A 151 -10.28 -12.15 -16.05
CA ALA A 151 -10.31 -11.21 -14.95
C ALA A 151 -9.39 -10.01 -15.18
N HIS A 152 -9.70 -8.88 -14.56
CA HIS A 152 -8.90 -7.66 -14.65
C HIS A 152 -8.47 -7.19 -13.27
N VAL A 153 -7.25 -6.68 -13.18
CA VAL A 153 -6.68 -6.16 -11.94
C VAL A 153 -6.05 -4.81 -12.19
N LEU A 154 -6.35 -3.86 -11.31
CA LEU A 154 -5.63 -2.62 -11.15
C LEU A 154 -5.15 -2.55 -9.70
N PHE A 155 -3.86 -2.76 -9.50
CA PHE A 155 -3.20 -2.77 -8.19
C PHE A 155 -2.33 -1.54 -8.04
N GLY A 156 -2.33 -0.95 -6.87
CA GLY A 156 -1.49 0.18 -6.53
C GLY A 156 -0.85 0.06 -5.15
N GLU A 157 0.30 0.68 -5.01
CA GLU A 157 1.02 0.80 -3.76
C GLU A 157 1.86 2.06 -3.73
N LEU A 158 1.85 2.72 -2.57
CA LEU A 158 2.70 3.87 -2.27
C LEU A 158 3.52 3.59 -1.01
N MET A 159 4.80 3.91 -1.04
CA MET A 159 5.70 3.84 0.10
C MET A 159 6.26 5.22 0.41
N TYR A 160 6.23 5.61 1.68
CA TYR A 160 6.77 6.87 2.19
C TYR A 160 7.88 6.58 3.20
N PHE A 161 9.08 7.07 2.92
CA PHE A 161 10.28 6.80 3.70
C PHE A 161 10.53 7.93 4.72
N GLY A 162 10.08 7.72 5.95
CA GLY A 162 10.12 8.70 7.02
C GLY A 162 8.95 9.69 7.02
N ARG A 163 8.74 10.34 8.14
CA ARG A 163 7.76 11.42 8.31
C ARG A 163 8.38 12.75 7.87
N THR A 164 8.44 12.98 6.57
CA THR A 164 9.13 14.18 6.02
C THR A 164 8.58 15.49 6.59
N ALA A 165 7.27 15.57 6.89
CA ALA A 165 6.64 16.72 7.56
C ALA A 165 7.18 16.96 8.99
N MET A 166 7.79 15.95 9.62
CA MET A 166 8.41 16.01 10.95
C MET A 166 9.94 16.04 10.85
N ALA A 167 10.48 16.31 9.65
CA ALA A 167 11.92 16.27 9.35
C ALA A 167 12.59 14.92 9.67
N GLU A 168 11.83 13.84 9.80
CA GLU A 168 12.35 12.51 10.04
C GLU A 168 12.98 11.94 8.77
N LYS A 169 14.20 11.44 8.89
CA LYS A 169 14.89 10.68 7.85
C LYS A 169 15.04 9.24 8.30
N ILE A 170 14.91 8.32 7.38
CA ILE A 170 15.22 6.91 7.64
C ILE A 170 16.73 6.74 7.57
N THR A 171 17.33 6.30 8.66
CA THR A 171 18.76 6.02 8.77
C THR A 171 19.03 4.55 9.08
N ALA A 172 18.02 3.82 9.52
CA ALA A 172 18.11 2.41 9.89
C ALA A 172 16.73 1.75 9.80
N GLY A 173 16.70 0.44 9.74
CA GLY A 173 15.48 -0.37 9.72
C GLY A 173 15.61 -1.57 8.76
N ARG A 174 14.51 -2.25 8.51
CA ARG A 174 14.44 -3.38 7.59
C ARG A 174 13.11 -3.33 6.84
N ILE A 175 13.16 -3.05 5.57
CA ILE A 175 11.99 -3.07 4.68
C ILE A 175 12.26 -4.12 3.61
N ILE A 176 11.44 -5.18 3.60
CA ILE A 176 11.39 -6.16 2.52
C ILE A 176 9.96 -6.18 2.03
N ASP A 177 9.76 -5.80 0.79
CA ASP A 177 8.47 -5.76 0.14
C ASP A 177 8.52 -6.55 -1.15
N GLN A 178 7.68 -7.59 -1.23
CA GLN A 178 7.67 -8.52 -2.35
C GLN A 178 6.27 -8.63 -2.93
N THR A 179 6.18 -8.51 -4.24
CA THR A 179 4.93 -8.67 -5.00
C THR A 179 5.08 -9.76 -6.04
N ASP A 180 4.31 -10.83 -5.88
CA ASP A 180 4.19 -11.94 -6.83
C ASP A 180 2.90 -11.77 -7.64
N VAL A 181 2.96 -11.75 -8.97
CA VAL A 181 1.79 -11.78 -9.85
C VAL A 181 1.73 -13.09 -10.62
N TRP A 182 0.60 -13.75 -10.52
CA TRP A 182 0.29 -15.01 -11.18
C TRP A 182 -0.86 -14.80 -12.15
N PHE A 183 -0.70 -15.22 -13.39
CA PHE A 183 -1.71 -15.19 -14.43
C PHE A 183 -1.91 -16.62 -14.97
N ASP A 184 -3.11 -17.15 -14.86
CA ASP A 184 -3.46 -18.55 -15.18
C ASP A 184 -2.46 -19.57 -14.60
N GLY A 185 -2.11 -19.39 -13.31
CA GLY A 185 -1.19 -20.30 -12.61
C GLY A 185 0.28 -20.13 -12.95
N GLN A 186 0.65 -19.25 -13.88
CA GLN A 186 2.03 -18.92 -14.21
C GLN A 186 2.48 -17.63 -13.56
N ARG A 187 3.65 -17.61 -12.94
CA ARG A 187 4.21 -16.38 -12.36
C ARG A 187 4.73 -15.46 -13.47
N VAL A 188 4.09 -14.29 -13.62
CA VAL A 188 4.39 -13.30 -14.67
C VAL A 188 5.20 -12.12 -14.16
N LEU A 189 5.22 -11.89 -12.84
CA LEU A 189 6.07 -10.89 -12.21
C LEU A 189 6.49 -11.37 -10.82
N PHE A 190 7.74 -11.16 -10.49
CA PHE A 190 8.24 -11.10 -9.12
C PHE A 190 8.96 -9.77 -8.95
N ASP A 191 8.39 -8.89 -8.15
CA ASP A 191 8.98 -7.61 -7.77
C ASP A 191 9.47 -7.70 -6.33
N SER A 192 10.63 -7.12 -6.04
CA SER A 192 11.17 -7.10 -4.68
C SER A 192 11.89 -5.78 -4.42
N PHE A 193 11.37 -5.03 -3.49
CA PHE A 193 12.05 -3.88 -2.89
C PHE A 193 12.68 -4.32 -1.57
N ARG A 194 13.96 -4.01 -1.41
CA ARG A 194 14.70 -4.32 -0.20
C ARG A 194 15.50 -3.12 0.25
N LEU A 195 15.40 -2.79 1.52
CA LEU A 195 16.16 -1.73 2.17
C LEU A 195 16.49 -2.19 3.60
N THR A 196 17.75 -2.49 3.85
CA THR A 196 18.25 -2.97 5.15
C THR A 196 19.32 -2.03 5.70
N HIS A 197 19.77 -2.23 6.93
CA HIS A 197 20.71 -1.34 7.62
C HIS A 197 21.93 -0.94 6.77
N ASP A 198 22.50 -1.90 6.06
CA ASP A 198 23.73 -1.68 5.28
C ASP A 198 23.46 -0.99 3.92
N GLU A 199 22.19 -0.93 3.51
CA GLU A 199 21.77 -0.46 2.20
C GLU A 199 21.19 0.98 2.23
N TYR A 200 21.00 1.57 3.42
CA TYR A 200 20.38 2.92 3.51
C TYR A 200 21.22 4.01 2.84
N SER A 201 22.53 3.88 2.81
CA SER A 201 23.40 4.80 2.05
C SER A 201 23.15 4.69 0.54
N ALA A 202 22.83 3.49 0.04
CA ALA A 202 22.54 3.26 -1.37
C ALA A 202 21.25 3.97 -1.84
N THR A 203 20.33 4.32 -0.93
CA THR A 203 19.11 5.07 -1.27
C THR A 203 19.43 6.46 -1.81
N GLN A 204 20.57 7.02 -1.45
CA GLN A 204 21.02 8.36 -1.89
C GLN A 204 21.70 8.33 -3.26
N CYS A 205 22.15 7.16 -3.73
CA CYS A 205 22.78 7.07 -5.04
C CYS A 205 21.76 7.12 -6.19
N VAL A 206 22.20 7.60 -7.34
CA VAL A 206 21.38 7.77 -8.55
C VAL A 206 20.79 6.44 -9.02
N ALA A 207 21.55 5.35 -8.90
CA ALA A 207 21.12 4.01 -9.29
C ALA A 207 20.12 3.37 -8.29
N GLY A 208 19.98 3.95 -7.09
CA GLY A 208 19.03 3.54 -6.07
C GLY A 208 17.76 4.40 -6.11
N LEU A 209 17.45 5.07 -4.99
CA LEU A 209 16.30 5.95 -4.89
C LEU A 209 16.62 7.41 -5.27
N ASN A 210 17.87 7.75 -5.59
CA ASN A 210 18.30 9.12 -5.88
C ASN A 210 17.86 10.13 -4.81
N GLY A 211 17.87 9.74 -3.54
CA GLY A 211 17.39 10.54 -2.43
C GLY A 211 15.87 10.70 -2.35
N ALA A 212 15.10 10.00 -3.18
CA ALA A 212 13.64 10.06 -3.12
C ALA A 212 13.11 9.59 -1.75
N THR A 213 12.10 10.28 -1.26
CA THR A 213 11.44 9.98 0.02
C THR A 213 10.14 9.21 -0.15
N CYS A 214 9.73 8.96 -1.38
CA CYS A 214 8.55 8.15 -1.68
C CYS A 214 8.72 7.42 -3.01
N SER A 215 8.06 6.26 -3.10
CA SER A 215 7.94 5.46 -4.31
C SER A 215 6.52 4.96 -4.51
N GLY A 216 6.17 4.66 -5.75
CA GLY A 216 4.89 4.08 -6.13
C GLY A 216 5.05 2.94 -7.11
N LEU A 217 4.16 1.96 -7.01
CA LEU A 217 3.98 0.85 -7.94
C LEU A 217 2.52 0.78 -8.36
N LEU A 218 2.26 0.69 -9.67
CA LEU A 218 0.94 0.34 -10.19
C LEU A 218 1.11 -0.83 -11.17
N LEU A 219 0.23 -1.81 -11.04
CA LEU A 219 0.14 -2.97 -11.91
C LEU A 219 -1.23 -3.00 -12.57
N LEU A 220 -1.27 -3.17 -13.88
CA LEU A 220 -2.49 -3.29 -14.65
C LEU A 220 -2.48 -4.55 -15.49
N MET A 221 -3.46 -5.42 -15.26
CA MET A 221 -3.83 -6.51 -16.15
C MET A 221 -5.24 -6.25 -16.67
N ALA A 222 -5.34 -5.89 -17.97
CA ALA A 222 -6.59 -5.52 -18.63
C ALA A 222 -6.49 -5.73 -20.14
N PRO A 223 -7.61 -5.74 -20.90
CA PRO A 223 -7.60 -5.85 -22.35
C PRO A 223 -6.79 -4.72 -23.02
N ASN A 224 -6.29 -5.00 -24.23
CA ASN A 224 -5.56 -4.02 -25.05
C ASN A 224 -4.31 -3.42 -24.39
N PRO A 225 -3.37 -4.24 -23.87
CA PRO A 225 -2.25 -3.76 -23.05
C PRO A 225 -1.36 -2.74 -23.78
N LYS A 226 -1.13 -2.88 -25.09
CA LYS A 226 -0.34 -1.90 -25.86
C LYS A 226 -1.00 -0.52 -25.86
N ARG A 227 -2.31 -0.45 -26.13
CA ARG A 227 -3.07 0.81 -26.10
C ARG A 227 -3.07 1.45 -24.71
N ASN A 228 -3.19 0.64 -23.67
CA ASN A 228 -3.12 1.09 -22.28
C ASN A 228 -1.73 1.63 -21.94
N LEU A 229 -0.65 0.98 -22.40
CA LEU A 229 0.72 1.46 -22.21
C LEU A 229 0.93 2.81 -22.89
N ASP A 230 0.52 2.95 -24.15
CA ASP A 230 0.66 4.21 -24.91
C ASP A 230 -0.08 5.36 -24.20
N TYR A 231 -1.25 5.09 -23.65
CA TYR A 231 -2.02 6.05 -22.86
C TYR A 231 -1.30 6.44 -21.57
N LEU A 232 -0.79 5.46 -20.81
CA LEU A 232 -0.04 5.68 -19.57
C LEU A 232 1.24 6.49 -19.81
N LEU A 233 1.99 6.21 -20.89
CA LEU A 233 3.19 6.95 -21.20
C LEU A 233 2.91 8.42 -21.53
N LYS A 234 1.78 8.72 -22.18
CA LYS A 234 1.33 10.10 -22.40
C LYS A 234 0.99 10.83 -21.10
N LEU A 235 0.26 10.16 -20.20
CA LEU A 235 -0.09 10.71 -18.89
C LEU A 235 1.17 10.96 -18.04
N LEU A 236 2.07 9.97 -17.95
CA LEU A 236 3.31 10.10 -17.18
C LEU A 236 4.16 11.28 -17.69
N LYS A 237 4.23 11.47 -19.01
CA LYS A 237 4.96 12.58 -19.60
C LYS A 237 4.41 13.95 -19.18
N SER A 238 3.09 14.08 -18.98
CA SER A 238 2.49 15.33 -18.52
C SER A 238 2.72 15.60 -17.02
N GLU A 239 2.99 14.55 -16.22
CA GLU A 239 3.21 14.64 -14.78
C GLU A 239 4.68 14.94 -14.39
N HIS A 240 5.63 14.78 -15.30
CA HIS A 240 7.08 14.92 -15.01
C HIS A 240 7.52 16.33 -14.58
N SER A 241 6.66 17.34 -14.64
CA SER A 241 7.03 18.75 -14.42
C SER A 241 7.32 19.13 -12.96
N ASN A 242 7.04 18.25 -11.98
CA ASN A 242 7.00 18.61 -10.56
C ASN A 242 7.95 17.79 -9.65
N GLY A 243 9.08 17.30 -10.18
CA GLY A 243 10.01 16.50 -9.38
C GLY A 243 9.52 15.08 -9.08
N VAL A 244 8.53 14.62 -9.82
CA VAL A 244 8.05 13.23 -9.82
C VAL A 244 8.59 12.53 -11.05
N ILE A 245 9.31 11.44 -10.85
CA ILE A 245 9.84 10.60 -11.93
C ILE A 245 8.95 9.37 -12.03
N GLY A 246 8.36 9.14 -13.20
CA GLY A 246 7.54 7.96 -13.45
C GLY A 246 7.86 7.31 -14.78
N GLY A 247 7.69 5.99 -14.84
CA GLY A 247 7.87 5.19 -16.04
C GLY A 247 6.93 4.00 -16.09
N ALA A 248 6.58 3.56 -17.31
CA ALA A 248 5.74 2.40 -17.53
C ALA A 248 6.40 1.40 -18.48
N SER A 249 6.18 0.12 -18.24
CA SER A 249 6.67 -0.99 -19.07
C SER A 249 5.58 -2.03 -19.27
N LEU A 250 5.58 -2.68 -20.44
CA LEU A 250 4.71 -3.80 -20.76
C LEU A 250 5.51 -5.09 -20.71
N MET A 251 5.05 -6.04 -19.89
CA MET A 251 5.59 -7.38 -19.80
C MET A 251 5.02 -8.27 -20.93
N ASN A 252 5.73 -9.34 -21.30
CA ASN A 252 5.29 -10.28 -22.35
C ASN A 252 3.92 -10.92 -22.06
N SER A 253 3.56 -11.04 -20.79
CA SER A 253 2.25 -11.56 -20.34
C SER A 253 1.08 -10.59 -20.56
N GLY A 254 1.33 -9.34 -20.99
CA GLY A 254 0.32 -8.30 -21.07
C GLY A 254 0.18 -7.46 -19.78
N LEU A 255 0.89 -7.80 -18.70
CA LEU A 255 0.94 -7.01 -17.48
C LEU A 255 1.70 -5.69 -17.72
N ILE A 256 1.10 -4.57 -17.36
CA ILE A 256 1.76 -3.27 -17.34
C ILE A 256 2.23 -2.98 -15.92
N VAL A 257 3.48 -2.54 -15.82
CA VAL A 257 4.13 -2.10 -14.57
C VAL A 257 4.44 -0.62 -14.69
N VAL A 258 3.95 0.18 -13.75
CA VAL A 258 4.27 1.61 -13.65
C VAL A 258 4.96 1.86 -12.31
N ARG A 259 6.01 2.68 -12.32
CA ARG A 259 6.76 3.03 -11.11
C ARG A 259 6.94 4.53 -11.01
N TRP A 260 6.96 5.01 -9.77
CA TRP A 260 7.23 6.40 -9.42
C TRP A 260 8.32 6.51 -8.36
N LEU A 261 9.09 7.59 -8.47
CA LEU A 261 9.97 8.08 -7.42
C LEU A 261 9.75 9.60 -7.26
N GLY A 262 9.85 10.09 -6.04
CA GLY A 262 9.77 11.51 -5.78
C GLY A 262 10.21 11.91 -4.38
N HIS A 263 10.53 13.20 -4.23
CA HIS A 263 10.95 13.81 -2.96
C HIS A 263 9.78 14.42 -2.20
N ASN A 264 8.62 14.60 -2.86
CA ASN A 264 7.43 15.17 -2.26
C ASN A 264 6.27 14.17 -2.31
N ALA A 265 5.89 13.67 -1.13
CA ALA A 265 4.86 12.66 -0.98
C ALA A 265 3.48 13.11 -1.53
N ALA A 266 3.13 14.40 -1.37
CA ALA A 266 1.86 14.93 -1.85
C ALA A 266 1.81 14.94 -3.39
N LEU A 267 2.90 15.35 -4.04
CA LEU A 267 2.98 15.36 -5.51
C LEU A 267 2.97 13.94 -6.09
N VAL A 268 3.69 12.99 -5.47
CA VAL A 268 3.65 11.58 -5.92
C VAL A 268 2.25 11.00 -5.73
N ARG A 269 1.61 11.25 -4.58
CA ARG A 269 0.23 10.82 -4.33
C ARG A 269 -0.75 11.41 -5.34
N GLN A 270 -0.62 12.70 -5.65
CA GLN A 270 -1.47 13.39 -6.62
C GLN A 270 -1.30 12.79 -8.02
N SER A 271 -0.04 12.66 -8.50
CA SER A 271 0.27 12.05 -9.80
C SER A 271 -0.26 10.61 -9.87
N PHE A 272 -0.03 9.81 -8.81
CA PHE A 272 -0.54 8.45 -8.72
C PHE A 272 -2.06 8.41 -8.80
N GLY A 273 -2.77 9.25 -8.06
CA GLY A 273 -4.23 9.32 -8.08
C GLY A 273 -4.78 9.74 -9.43
N ASN A 274 -4.17 10.75 -10.07
CA ASN A 274 -4.53 11.21 -11.42
C ASN A 274 -4.38 10.07 -12.44
N ILE A 275 -3.24 9.38 -12.42
CA ILE A 275 -2.99 8.27 -13.34
C ILE A 275 -3.93 7.11 -13.06
N TRP A 276 -4.17 6.78 -11.79
CA TRP A 276 -5.14 5.74 -11.40
C TRP A 276 -6.52 6.01 -11.97
N GLY A 277 -7.09 7.19 -11.72
CA GLY A 277 -8.42 7.55 -12.20
C GLY A 277 -8.53 7.49 -13.72
N ASN A 278 -7.55 8.04 -14.41
CA ASN A 278 -7.51 8.04 -15.86
C ASN A 278 -7.38 6.66 -16.48
N ILE A 279 -6.44 5.84 -15.98
CA ILE A 279 -6.26 4.48 -16.51
C ILE A 279 -7.43 3.56 -16.16
N ARG A 280 -8.03 3.75 -14.99
CA ARG A 280 -9.27 3.10 -14.57
C ARG A 280 -10.40 3.32 -15.58
N ALA A 281 -10.60 4.56 -16.00
CA ALA A 281 -11.60 4.90 -17.00
C ALA A 281 -11.25 4.34 -18.37
N HIS A 282 -9.99 4.47 -18.79
CA HIS A 282 -9.53 4.05 -20.10
C HIS A 282 -9.52 2.53 -20.29
N ALA A 283 -9.00 1.80 -19.31
CA ALA A 283 -8.75 0.36 -19.42
C ALA A 283 -9.89 -0.51 -18.89
N LEU A 284 -10.60 -0.05 -17.85
CA LEU A 284 -11.64 -0.83 -17.16
C LEU A 284 -13.06 -0.31 -17.44
N GLY A 285 -13.21 0.80 -18.19
CA GLY A 285 -14.52 1.40 -18.48
C GLY A 285 -15.26 1.86 -17.21
N ARG A 286 -14.51 2.30 -16.18
CA ARG A 286 -15.04 2.76 -14.90
C ARG A 286 -15.01 4.29 -14.81
N PRO A 287 -15.84 4.92 -13.97
CA PRO A 287 -15.75 6.36 -13.77
C PRO A 287 -14.34 6.81 -13.36
N ASN A 288 -13.86 7.95 -13.89
CA ASN A 288 -12.62 8.58 -13.46
C ASN A 288 -12.82 9.30 -12.12
N ILE A 289 -13.10 8.52 -11.08
CA ILE A 289 -13.38 9.01 -9.73
C ILE A 289 -12.56 8.18 -8.76
N LEU A 290 -11.84 8.85 -7.87
CA LEU A 290 -11.23 8.21 -6.70
C LEU A 290 -12.23 8.15 -5.54
N PRO A 291 -12.13 7.18 -4.64
CA PRO A 291 -12.91 7.19 -3.41
C PRO A 291 -12.73 8.51 -2.66
N SER A 292 -13.80 9.05 -2.07
CA SER A 292 -13.76 10.33 -1.32
C SER A 292 -12.68 10.34 -0.22
N ILE A 293 -12.42 9.19 0.38
CA ILE A 293 -11.33 8.99 1.36
C ILE A 293 -9.91 9.25 0.78
N TRP A 294 -9.77 9.34 -0.54
CA TRP A 294 -8.51 9.70 -1.22
C TRP A 294 -8.34 11.22 -1.37
N ALA A 295 -9.40 11.99 -1.18
CA ALA A 295 -9.41 13.44 -1.32
C ALA A 295 -8.82 14.18 -0.08
N ILE A 296 -8.37 13.43 0.93
CA ILE A 296 -7.84 13.97 2.18
C ILE A 296 -6.33 14.14 2.09
#